data_3ff8920f419987a83717ab587ea45a98
#
_entry.id   3ff8920f419987a83717ab587ea45a98
#
_cell.length_a   1.000
_cell.length_b   1.000
_cell.length_c   1.000
_cell.angle_alpha   90.00
_cell.angle_beta   90.00
_cell.angle_gamma   90.00
#
_symmetry.space_group_name_H-M   'P 1'
#
loop_
_entity.id
_entity.type
_entity.pdbx_description
1 polymer ?
#
loop_
_entity_poly.entity_id
_entity_poly.type
_entity_poly.pdbx_seq_one_letter_code
_entity_poly.pdbx_strand_id
1 'polypeptide(L)' 'MRDGKGAMPDSYQLLAALLKKAEAGELPKKKADMLKHLQGRVESGLSISEMQAELLEDLGKEYGLC' A
#
# COMPACT_ATOMS: atom_id res chain seq x y z
N MET A 1 -11.43 -20.51 4.95
CA MET A 1 -11.27 -20.26 4.40
C MET A 1 -11.21 -19.48 4.07
N ARG A 2 -11.07 -19.06 4.02
CA ARG A 2 -10.90 -18.32 3.58
C ARG A 2 -11.12 -18.05 2.77
N ASP A 3 -11.31 -17.64 2.53
CA ASP A 3 -11.51 -17.37 1.69
C ASP A 3 -11.08 -17.36 0.81
N GLY A 4 -10.90 -17.62 0.79
CA GLY A 4 -10.32 -17.76 -0.13
C GLY A 4 -10.20 -17.19 -1.18
N LYS A 5 -10.62 -16.84 -1.51
CA LYS A 5 -10.34 -16.35 -2.55
C LYS A 5 -9.14 -15.83 -2.62
N GLY A 6 -8.29 -16.38 -2.40
CA GLY A 6 -7.02 -16.08 -2.69
C GLY A 6 -6.86 -14.69 -2.83
N ALA A 7 -7.54 -14.13 -2.20
CA ALA A 7 -7.72 -12.85 -2.46
C ALA A 7 -6.53 -12.02 -2.37
N MET A 8 -6.46 -11.10 -3.22
CA MET A 8 -5.47 -10.09 -3.13
C MET A 8 -5.77 -9.22 -1.93
N PRO A 9 -4.75 -8.77 -1.22
CA PRO A 9 -4.98 -7.84 -0.13
C PRO A 9 -5.66 -6.59 -0.66
N ASP A 10 -6.51 -6.04 0.16
CA ASP A 10 -7.11 -4.76 -0.14
C ASP A 10 -6.03 -3.69 -0.26
N SER A 11 -6.24 -2.74 -1.16
CA SER A 11 -5.27 -1.65 -1.35
C SER A 11 -5.00 -0.88 -0.06
N TYR A 12 -6.00 -0.72 0.77
CA TYR A 12 -5.82 -0.04 2.06
C TYR A 12 -4.92 -0.83 2.99
N GLN A 13 -5.04 -2.15 2.97
CA GLN A 13 -4.16 -3.00 3.77
C GLN A 13 -2.73 -2.96 3.24
N LEU A 14 -2.58 -2.97 1.92
CA LEU A 14 -1.27 -2.84 1.31
C LEU A 14 -0.62 -1.52 1.69
N LEU A 15 -1.39 -0.45 1.68
CA LEU A 15 -0.88 0.85 2.06
C LEU A 15 -0.37 0.84 3.50
N ALA A 16 -1.16 0.26 4.40
CA ALA A 16 -0.76 0.18 5.80
C ALA A 16 0.52 -0.64 5.98
N ALA A 17 0.60 -1.77 5.30
CA ALA A 17 1.78 -2.64 5.39
C ALA A 17 3.02 -1.95 4.84
N LEU A 18 2.85 -1.27 3.70
CA LEU A 18 3.97 -0.55 3.08
C LEU A 18 4.43 0.62 3.95
N LEU A 19 3.49 1.29 4.61
CA LEU A 19 3.84 2.38 5.51
C LEU A 19 4.68 1.88 6.69
N LYS A 20 4.37 0.70 7.20
CA LYS A 20 5.16 0.11 8.26
C LYS A 20 6.58 -0.15 7.79
N LYS A 21 6.73 -0.65 6.56
CA LYS A 21 8.06 -0.87 6.00
C LYS A 21 8.80 0.44 5.82
N ALA A 22 8.09 1.48 5.40
CA ALA A 22 8.70 2.80 5.25
C ALA A 22 9.20 3.33 6.59
N GLU A 23 8.42 3.14 7.65
CA GLU A 23 8.81 3.58 8.98
C GLU A 23 10.02 2.80 9.48
N ALA A 24 10.15 1.55 9.07
CA ALA A 24 11.31 0.73 9.43
C ALA A 24 12.54 1.04 8.60
N GLY A 25 12.42 1.96 7.64
CA GLY A 25 13.55 2.33 6.80
C GLY A 25 13.81 1.36 5.67
N GLU A 26 12.84 0.52 5.33
CA GLU A 26 13.03 -0.50 4.30
C GLU A 26 12.70 -0.01 2.90
N LEU A 27 12.13 1.18 2.78
CA LEU A 27 11.75 1.73 1.49
C LEU A 27 12.57 2.97 1.16
N PRO A 28 12.82 3.24 -0.14
CA PRO A 28 13.46 4.49 -0.54
C PRO A 28 12.60 5.68 -0.12
N LYS A 29 13.27 6.80 0.11
CA LYS A 29 12.57 7.99 0.56
C LYS A 29 11.45 8.41 -0.38
N LYS A 30 11.69 8.32 -1.68
CA LYS A 30 10.68 8.72 -2.66
C LYS A 30 9.42 7.90 -2.53
N LYS A 31 9.59 6.59 -2.35
CA LYS A 31 8.43 5.70 -2.18
C LYS A 31 7.74 5.94 -0.86
N ALA A 32 8.52 6.17 0.19
CA ALA A 32 7.95 6.47 1.50
C ALA A 32 7.12 7.76 1.46
N ASP A 33 7.62 8.78 0.78
CA ASP A 33 6.90 10.05 0.66
C ASP A 33 5.58 9.86 -0.10
N MET A 34 5.62 9.06 -1.16
CA MET A 34 4.42 8.78 -1.94
C MET A 34 3.37 8.10 -1.07
N LEU A 35 3.80 7.13 -0.27
CA LEU A 35 2.88 6.40 0.60
C LEU A 35 2.27 7.31 1.66
N LYS A 36 3.06 8.21 2.21
CA LYS A 36 2.55 9.17 3.19
C LYS A 36 1.51 10.09 2.56
N HIS A 37 1.74 10.49 1.33
CA HIS A 37 0.77 11.30 0.59
C HIS A 37 -0.54 10.55 0.42
N LEU A 38 -0.46 9.30 0.02
CA LEU A 38 -1.64 8.47 -0.14
C LEU A 38 -2.40 8.33 1.16
N GLN A 39 -1.68 8.10 2.25
CA GLN A 39 -2.31 7.95 3.54
C GLN A 39 -3.03 9.24 3.94
N GLY A 40 -2.41 10.38 3.71
CA GLY A 40 -3.04 11.66 4.01
C GLY A 40 -4.35 11.85 3.26
N ARG A 41 -4.37 11.44 1.99
CA ARG A 41 -5.59 11.54 1.19
C ARG A 41 -6.69 10.63 1.74
N VAL A 42 -6.32 9.41 2.11
CA VAL A 42 -7.28 8.47 2.67
C VAL A 42 -7.84 9.00 3.99
N GLU A 43 -6.99 9.55 4.83
CA GLU A 43 -7.42 10.11 6.11
C GLU A 43 -8.32 11.31 5.93
N SER A 44 -8.18 12.00 4.81
CA SER A 44 -9.05 13.14 4.48
C SER A 44 -10.37 12.70 3.87
N GLY A 45 -10.59 11.40 3.74
CA GLY A 45 -11.84 10.89 3.19
C GLY A 45 -11.82 10.58 1.71
N LEU A 46 -10.65 10.70 1.08
CA LEU A 46 -10.52 10.40 -0.34
C LEU A 46 -10.23 8.93 -0.54
N SER A 47 -10.69 8.39 -1.66
CA SER A 47 -10.48 6.99 -1.98
C SER A 47 -9.17 6.81 -2.74
N ILE A 48 -8.62 5.60 -2.66
CA ILE A 48 -7.46 5.22 -3.46
C ILE A 48 -7.93 5.02 -4.90
N SER A 49 -7.29 5.70 -5.86
CA SER A 49 -7.64 5.57 -7.26
C SER A 49 -7.09 4.25 -7.81
N GLU A 50 -7.58 3.87 -9.00
CA GLU A 50 -7.11 2.65 -9.65
C GLU A 50 -5.60 2.71 -9.91
N MET A 51 -5.10 3.84 -10.39
CA MET A 51 -3.68 4.00 -10.64
C MET A 51 -2.87 3.81 -9.35
N GLN A 52 -3.37 4.39 -8.28
CA GLN A 52 -2.68 4.27 -6.99
C GLN A 52 -2.75 2.85 -6.46
N ALA A 53 -3.88 2.17 -6.67
CA ALA A 53 -4.02 0.79 -6.27
C ALA A 53 -3.01 -0.08 -7.02
N GLU A 54 -2.82 0.15 -8.32
CA GLU A 54 -1.83 -0.59 -9.09
C GLU A 54 -0.43 -0.35 -8.57
N LEU A 55 -0.11 0.89 -8.24
CA LEU A 55 1.19 1.20 -7.66
C LEU A 55 1.41 0.47 -6.35
N LEU A 56 0.38 0.41 -5.53
CA LEU A 56 0.48 -0.30 -4.26
C LEU A 56 0.68 -1.80 -4.47
N GLU A 57 -0.02 -2.36 -5.45
CA GLU A 57 0.14 -3.78 -5.77
C GLU A 57 1.55 -4.07 -6.26
N ASP A 58 2.08 -3.21 -7.13
CA ASP A 58 3.44 -3.38 -7.62
C ASP A 58 4.45 -3.33 -6.49
N LEU A 59 4.30 -2.35 -5.60
CA LEU A 59 5.17 -2.25 -4.45
C LEU A 59 5.03 -3.45 -3.53
N GLY A 60 3.79 -3.90 -3.33
CA GLY A 60 3.55 -5.07 -2.51
C GLY A 60 4.24 -6.30 -3.04
N LYS A 61 4.20 -6.49 -4.36
CA LYS A 61 4.89 -7.61 -4.99
C LYS A 61 6.39 -7.47 -4.86
N GLU A 62 6.90 -6.25 -5.04
CA GLU A 62 8.33 -5.99 -4.97
C GLU A 62 8.89 -6.29 -3.59
N TYR A 63 8.12 -6.02 -2.56
CA TYR A 63 8.56 -6.19 -1.18
C TYR A 63 7.98 -7.43 -0.51
N GLY A 64 7.38 -8.31 -1.29
CA GLY A 64 6.93 -9.60 -0.77
C GLY A 64 5.66 -9.57 0.05
N LEU A 65 4.82 -8.57 -0.14
CA LEU A 65 3.57 -8.46 0.60
C LEU A 65 2.39 -9.09 -0.13
N CYS A 66 2.58 -9.45 -1.39
CA CYS A 66 1.53 -10.11 -2.17
C CYS A 66 1.95 -11.50 -2.55
#